data_0dc5359f9143238ac36e622c560587d2
#
_entry.id   0dc5359f9143238ac36e622c560587d2
#
_cell.length_a   1.000
_cell.length_b   1.000
_cell.length_c   1.000
_cell.angle_alpha   90.00
_cell.angle_beta   90.00
_cell.angle_gamma   90.00
#
_symmetry.space_group_name_H-M   'P 1'
#
loop_
_entity.id
_entity.type
_entity.pdbx_description
1 polymer ?
#
loop_
_entity_poly.entity_id
_entity_poly.type
_entity_poly.pdbx_seq_one_letter_code
_entity_poly.pdbx_strand_id
1 'polypeptide(L)'
;MRFFTTTALCALIAAPAFADWREDYAVLKFGILSGENEKDRLQRNEPLRAFLEEKLGVEVEIFTAGNYDGVIQAMAADQIEIGRFGSSSYAAAYTATDGGVIPTLTNLRESGATGYYSIVVSRCDSGIETLADAEGKVHAFADPDSTSGYAVPYFNMINVENIVPEEFFGTVTFSGSHEAGVTGVVNGTFDTAATWWNNEADGVYQRMIAKGMIEEGQVCKIWESPEITSGPWTFRSNLPPELIEDVTAAIEVFPTEDVEGFRIYSEWSEDNDNNQAGFQRVNHERYQWIVDMREWIREQRRAG
;
A
#
# COMPACT_ATOMS: atom_id res chain seq x y z
N MET A 1 -6.47 -81.32 -15.02
CA MET A 1 -5.75 -80.06 -15.01
C MET A 1 -6.80 -78.93 -15.02
N ARG A 2 -6.98 -78.24 -13.91
CA ARG A 2 -7.86 -77.08 -13.78
C ARG A 2 -7.01 -75.84 -13.81
N PHE A 3 -7.16 -74.99 -14.85
CA PHE A 3 -6.52 -73.69 -14.94
C PHE A 3 -7.33 -72.67 -14.14
N PHE A 4 -6.74 -72.08 -13.12
CA PHE A 4 -7.27 -70.91 -12.43
C PHE A 4 -6.78 -69.67 -13.13
N THR A 5 -7.67 -68.91 -13.75
CA THR A 5 -7.41 -67.62 -14.35
C THR A 5 -7.59 -66.56 -13.23
N THR A 6 -6.51 -65.97 -12.80
CA THR A 6 -6.53 -64.85 -11.81
C THR A 6 -6.76 -63.54 -12.58
N THR A 7 -7.94 -62.96 -12.43
CA THR A 7 -8.24 -61.62 -12.99
C THR A 7 -7.73 -60.58 -12.00
N ALA A 8 -6.67 -59.84 -12.38
CA ALA A 8 -6.18 -58.68 -11.66
C ALA A 8 -7.12 -57.51 -11.86
N LEU A 9 -7.78 -57.05 -10.79
CA LEU A 9 -8.62 -55.86 -10.79
C LEU A 9 -7.70 -54.67 -10.54
N CYS A 10 -7.37 -53.89 -11.59
CA CYS A 10 -6.71 -52.57 -11.45
C CYS A 10 -7.72 -51.58 -10.93
N ALA A 11 -7.65 -51.24 -9.64
CA ALA A 11 -8.35 -50.10 -9.10
C ALA A 11 -7.70 -48.80 -9.62
N LEU A 12 -8.36 -48.10 -10.52
CA LEU A 12 -8.04 -46.72 -10.88
C LEU A 12 -8.35 -45.85 -9.65
N ILE A 13 -7.31 -45.39 -8.99
CA ILE A 13 -7.41 -44.33 -7.98
C ILE A 13 -7.65 -43.05 -8.78
N ALA A 14 -8.89 -42.59 -8.88
CA ALA A 14 -9.22 -41.26 -9.36
C ALA A 14 -8.64 -40.26 -8.33
N ALA A 15 -7.60 -39.54 -8.71
CA ALA A 15 -7.18 -38.36 -7.95
C ALA A 15 -8.37 -37.39 -7.93
N PRO A 16 -8.69 -36.75 -6.80
CA PRO A 16 -9.68 -35.70 -6.79
C PRO A 16 -9.24 -34.63 -7.80
N ALA A 17 -10.05 -34.41 -8.83
CA ALA A 17 -9.91 -33.21 -9.66
C ALA A 17 -10.29 -32.05 -8.75
N PHE A 18 -9.31 -31.25 -8.29
CA PHE A 18 -9.60 -29.96 -7.72
C PHE A 18 -10.28 -29.16 -8.82
N ALA A 19 -11.47 -28.61 -8.56
CA ALA A 19 -12.13 -27.70 -9.47
C ALA A 19 -11.17 -26.51 -9.71
N ASP A 20 -11.00 -26.14 -10.99
CA ASP A 20 -10.18 -24.98 -11.34
C ASP A 20 -10.86 -23.74 -10.74
N TRP A 21 -10.18 -23.02 -9.87
CA TRP A 21 -10.71 -21.82 -9.22
C TRP A 21 -11.21 -20.77 -10.23
N ARG A 22 -10.74 -20.82 -11.47
CA ARG A 22 -11.13 -19.92 -12.56
C ARG A 22 -12.60 -20.07 -12.99
N GLU A 23 -13.20 -21.22 -12.70
CA GLU A 23 -14.64 -21.44 -12.95
C GLU A 23 -15.51 -20.60 -12.01
N ASP A 24 -15.07 -20.43 -10.74
CA ASP A 24 -15.79 -19.66 -9.71
C ASP A 24 -15.37 -18.18 -9.69
N TYR A 25 -14.15 -17.86 -10.14
CA TYR A 25 -13.56 -16.52 -10.15
C TYR A 25 -13.14 -16.09 -11.56
N ALA A 26 -14.14 -15.98 -12.46
CA ALA A 26 -13.92 -15.54 -13.84
C ALA A 26 -13.47 -14.07 -13.95
N VAL A 27 -13.70 -13.27 -12.91
CA VAL A 27 -13.24 -11.88 -12.76
C VAL A 27 -12.56 -11.74 -11.41
N LEU A 28 -11.34 -11.22 -11.40
CA LEU A 28 -10.60 -10.86 -10.19
C LEU A 28 -10.51 -9.35 -10.06
N LYS A 29 -10.83 -8.82 -8.88
CA LYS A 29 -10.75 -7.39 -8.60
C LYS A 29 -9.65 -7.09 -7.60
N PHE A 30 -8.73 -6.20 -7.96
CA PHE A 30 -7.76 -5.68 -7.01
C PHE A 30 -7.98 -4.20 -6.70
N GLY A 31 -8.08 -3.89 -5.41
CA GLY A 31 -8.29 -2.54 -4.90
C GLY A 31 -6.96 -1.80 -4.75
N ILE A 32 -6.93 -0.54 -5.17
CA ILE A 32 -5.80 0.38 -5.00
C ILE A 32 -6.24 1.63 -4.23
N LEU A 33 -5.37 2.09 -3.31
CA LEU A 33 -5.66 3.21 -2.42
C LEU A 33 -5.60 4.57 -3.14
N SER A 34 -6.33 5.57 -2.62
CA SER A 34 -6.46 6.92 -3.18
C SER A 34 -5.35 7.91 -2.76
N GLY A 35 -4.09 7.44 -2.68
CA GLY A 35 -2.95 8.28 -2.24
C GLY A 35 -2.51 9.37 -3.24
N GLU A 36 -2.89 9.24 -4.50
CA GLU A 36 -2.60 10.15 -5.62
C GLU A 36 -3.84 10.27 -6.53
N ASN A 37 -3.79 11.09 -7.58
CA ASN A 37 -4.92 11.27 -8.49
C ASN A 37 -5.29 9.95 -9.21
N GLU A 38 -6.58 9.75 -9.47
CA GLU A 38 -7.11 8.49 -9.97
C GLU A 38 -6.59 8.12 -11.36
N LYS A 39 -6.44 9.10 -12.25
CA LYS A 39 -5.95 8.85 -13.60
C LYS A 39 -4.54 8.26 -13.59
N ASP A 40 -3.63 8.83 -12.81
CA ASP A 40 -2.25 8.36 -12.70
C ASP A 40 -2.18 6.97 -12.05
N ARG A 41 -3.00 6.73 -11.01
CA ARG A 41 -3.11 5.41 -10.38
C ARG A 41 -3.54 4.32 -11.36
N LEU A 42 -4.58 4.59 -12.16
CA LEU A 42 -5.07 3.64 -13.16
C LEU A 42 -4.03 3.40 -14.24
N GLN A 43 -3.41 4.45 -14.79
CA GLN A 43 -2.37 4.33 -15.83
C GLN A 43 -1.16 3.53 -15.33
N ARG A 44 -0.72 3.76 -14.11
CA ARG A 44 0.42 3.06 -13.51
C ARG A 44 0.13 1.58 -13.27
N ASN A 45 -1.09 1.23 -12.85
CA ASN A 45 -1.45 -0.15 -12.55
C ASN A 45 -1.95 -0.95 -13.77
N GLU A 46 -2.22 -0.30 -14.91
CA GLU A 46 -2.71 -0.96 -16.11
C GLU A 46 -1.77 -2.04 -16.67
N PRO A 47 -0.44 -1.87 -16.72
CA PRO A 47 0.46 -2.95 -17.15
C PRO A 47 0.36 -4.19 -16.27
N LEU A 48 0.30 -4.02 -14.95
CA LEU A 48 0.13 -5.16 -14.04
C LEU A 48 -1.24 -5.82 -14.22
N ARG A 49 -2.32 -5.04 -14.41
CA ARG A 49 -3.65 -5.56 -14.69
C ARG A 49 -3.66 -6.46 -15.94
N ALA A 50 -3.10 -5.94 -17.04
CA ALA A 50 -3.03 -6.66 -18.31
C ALA A 50 -2.14 -7.91 -18.21
N PHE A 51 -1.02 -7.82 -17.52
CA PHE A 51 -0.13 -8.96 -17.27
C PHE A 51 -0.82 -10.07 -16.44
N LEU A 52 -1.53 -9.70 -15.37
CA LEU A 52 -2.27 -10.67 -14.56
C LEU A 52 -3.41 -11.33 -15.36
N GLU A 53 -4.13 -10.57 -16.17
CA GLU A 53 -5.20 -11.09 -17.03
C GLU A 53 -4.66 -12.13 -18.03
N GLU A 54 -3.54 -11.82 -18.71
CA GLU A 54 -2.88 -12.76 -19.63
C GLU A 54 -2.34 -13.99 -18.89
N LYS A 55 -1.68 -13.79 -17.76
CA LYS A 55 -1.00 -14.85 -17.00
C LYS A 55 -1.97 -15.83 -16.34
N LEU A 56 -3.10 -15.32 -15.84
CA LEU A 56 -4.08 -16.10 -15.10
C LEU A 56 -5.20 -16.65 -15.98
N GLY A 57 -5.45 -16.05 -17.14
CA GLY A 57 -6.51 -16.46 -18.07
C GLY A 57 -7.92 -16.12 -17.58
N VAL A 58 -8.07 -15.11 -16.71
CA VAL A 58 -9.33 -14.57 -16.22
C VAL A 58 -9.33 -13.05 -16.38
N GLU A 59 -10.51 -12.43 -16.41
CA GLU A 59 -10.64 -10.98 -16.42
C GLU A 59 -10.08 -10.36 -15.12
N VAL A 60 -9.37 -9.24 -15.23
CA VAL A 60 -8.81 -8.54 -14.06
C VAL A 60 -9.25 -7.09 -14.07
N GLU A 61 -9.93 -6.67 -13.01
CA GLU A 61 -10.45 -5.31 -12.83
C GLU A 61 -9.68 -4.57 -11.73
N ILE A 62 -9.39 -3.28 -11.95
CA ILE A 62 -8.89 -2.39 -10.91
C ILE A 62 -10.07 -1.74 -10.20
N PHE A 63 -10.19 -1.95 -8.89
CA PHE A 63 -11.15 -1.28 -8.04
C PHE A 63 -10.55 -0.01 -7.43
N THR A 64 -11.25 1.12 -7.54
CA THR A 64 -10.89 2.39 -6.92
C THR A 64 -12.00 2.89 -6.02
N ALA A 65 -11.63 3.65 -4.98
CA ALA A 65 -12.55 4.36 -4.12
C ALA A 65 -12.05 5.80 -3.87
N GLY A 66 -12.91 6.67 -3.37
CA GLY A 66 -12.58 8.07 -3.11
C GLY A 66 -11.65 8.28 -1.91
N ASN A 67 -11.53 7.29 -1.02
CA ASN A 67 -10.65 7.28 0.16
C ASN A 67 -10.18 5.86 0.46
N TYR A 68 -9.28 5.71 1.42
CA TYR A 68 -8.72 4.42 1.83
C TYR A 68 -9.78 3.49 2.43
N ASP A 69 -10.68 4.03 3.26
CA ASP A 69 -11.76 3.25 3.88
C ASP A 69 -12.65 2.56 2.84
N GLY A 70 -12.94 3.22 1.71
CA GLY A 70 -13.73 2.60 0.63
C GLY A 70 -13.13 1.30 0.09
N VAL A 71 -11.80 1.20 -0.03
CA VAL A 71 -11.11 -0.04 -0.43
C VAL A 71 -11.10 -1.08 0.71
N ILE A 72 -10.92 -0.62 1.96
CA ILE A 72 -10.97 -1.47 3.16
C ILE A 72 -12.36 -2.10 3.30
N GLN A 73 -13.42 -1.31 3.15
CA GLN A 73 -14.81 -1.80 3.23
C GLN A 73 -15.16 -2.74 2.06
N ALA A 74 -14.66 -2.47 0.85
CA ALA A 74 -14.83 -3.37 -0.30
C ALA A 74 -14.19 -4.75 -0.04
N MET A 75 -13.00 -4.79 0.59
CA MET A 75 -12.36 -6.02 1.05
C MET A 75 -13.20 -6.74 2.11
N ALA A 76 -13.68 -6.02 3.12
CA ALA A 76 -14.47 -6.58 4.21
C ALA A 76 -15.87 -7.07 3.76
N ALA A 77 -16.40 -6.52 2.67
CA ALA A 77 -17.68 -6.88 2.09
C ALA A 77 -17.56 -7.92 0.93
N ASP A 78 -16.40 -8.54 0.76
CA ASP A 78 -16.12 -9.52 -0.30
C ASP A 78 -16.32 -8.97 -1.73
N GLN A 79 -16.21 -7.66 -1.93
CA GLN A 79 -16.37 -7.01 -3.24
C GLN A 79 -15.09 -6.98 -4.07
N ILE A 80 -13.94 -7.19 -3.43
CA ILE A 80 -12.63 -7.34 -4.07
C ILE A 80 -11.91 -8.57 -3.51
N GLU A 81 -11.15 -9.26 -4.33
CA GLU A 81 -10.35 -10.43 -3.94
C GLU A 81 -9.01 -10.01 -3.35
N ILE A 82 -8.44 -8.92 -3.86
CA ILE A 82 -7.07 -8.49 -3.63
C ILE A 82 -7.07 -7.01 -3.27
N GLY A 83 -6.23 -6.60 -2.30
CA GLY A 83 -5.98 -5.20 -1.95
C GLY A 83 -4.50 -4.88 -1.94
N ARG A 84 -4.11 -3.78 -2.60
CA ARG A 84 -2.77 -3.20 -2.49
C ARG A 84 -2.79 -2.15 -1.39
N PHE A 85 -2.47 -2.56 -0.17
CA PHE A 85 -2.57 -1.72 1.02
C PHE A 85 -1.22 -1.09 1.43
N GLY A 86 -1.26 0.00 2.20
CA GLY A 86 -0.19 0.38 3.11
C GLY A 86 -0.27 -0.47 4.39
N SER A 87 0.75 -0.43 5.24
CA SER A 87 0.77 -1.25 6.47
C SER A 87 -0.39 -0.89 7.41
N SER A 88 -0.72 0.42 7.55
CA SER A 88 -1.84 0.88 8.39
C SER A 88 -3.20 0.49 7.79
N SER A 89 -3.40 0.67 6.48
CA SER A 89 -4.65 0.25 5.83
C SER A 89 -4.81 -1.27 5.79
N TYR A 90 -3.71 -2.05 5.70
CA TYR A 90 -3.74 -3.48 5.94
C TYR A 90 -4.23 -3.82 7.36
N ALA A 91 -3.68 -3.16 8.39
CA ALA A 91 -4.11 -3.36 9.77
C ALA A 91 -5.59 -2.96 9.98
N ALA A 92 -6.08 -1.94 9.25
CA ALA A 92 -7.49 -1.59 9.24
C ALA A 92 -8.36 -2.69 8.60
N ALA A 93 -7.95 -3.22 7.44
CA ALA A 93 -8.63 -4.33 6.77
C ALA A 93 -8.61 -5.59 7.65
N TYR A 94 -7.47 -5.91 8.28
CA TYR A 94 -7.35 -7.03 9.23
C TYR A 94 -8.35 -6.90 10.39
N THR A 95 -8.47 -5.71 10.98
CA THR A 95 -9.44 -5.46 12.05
C THR A 95 -10.89 -5.51 11.54
N ALA A 96 -11.18 -4.92 10.38
CA ALA A 96 -12.54 -4.88 9.82
C ALA A 96 -13.06 -6.25 9.41
N THR A 97 -12.17 -7.19 9.10
CA THR A 97 -12.49 -8.58 8.70
C THR A 97 -12.31 -9.59 9.82
N ASP A 98 -12.02 -9.16 11.05
CA ASP A 98 -11.71 -10.05 12.19
C ASP A 98 -10.59 -11.05 11.85
N GLY A 99 -9.51 -10.57 11.23
CA GLY A 99 -8.38 -11.38 10.79
C GLY A 99 -8.58 -12.10 9.45
N GLY A 100 -9.64 -11.78 8.72
CA GLY A 100 -10.03 -12.43 7.47
C GLY A 100 -9.22 -12.02 6.23
N VAL A 101 -7.98 -11.54 6.39
CA VAL A 101 -7.09 -11.17 5.27
C VAL A 101 -5.68 -11.76 5.43
N ILE A 102 -5.05 -12.09 4.32
CA ILE A 102 -3.73 -12.71 4.23
C ILE A 102 -2.79 -11.80 3.43
N PRO A 103 -1.70 -11.28 4.04
CA PRO A 103 -0.66 -10.56 3.29
C PRO A 103 0.29 -11.57 2.64
N THR A 104 0.68 -11.34 1.39
CA THR A 104 1.54 -12.29 0.66
C THR A 104 2.85 -11.67 0.18
N LEU A 105 2.82 -10.47 -0.38
CA LEU A 105 3.98 -9.81 -0.97
C LEU A 105 4.12 -8.38 -0.47
N THR A 106 5.36 -7.89 -0.40
CA THR A 106 5.69 -6.48 -0.22
C THR A 106 6.72 -6.04 -1.25
N ASN A 107 6.89 -4.74 -1.46
CA ASN A 107 7.91 -4.23 -2.38
C ASN A 107 9.31 -4.56 -1.86
N LEU A 108 10.19 -4.93 -2.79
CA LEU A 108 11.62 -5.12 -2.58
C LEU A 108 12.38 -4.09 -3.41
N ARG A 109 13.31 -3.36 -2.81
CA ARG A 109 14.18 -2.38 -3.45
C ARG A 109 15.46 -3.02 -3.96
N GLU A 110 16.18 -2.35 -4.87
CA GLU A 110 17.51 -2.79 -5.35
C GLU A 110 18.52 -2.93 -4.21
N SER A 111 18.42 -2.11 -3.17
CA SER A 111 19.22 -2.22 -1.94
C SER A 111 18.90 -3.44 -1.08
N GLY A 112 17.84 -4.17 -1.39
CA GLY A 112 17.27 -5.22 -0.53
C GLY A 112 16.31 -4.69 0.54
N ALA A 113 16.11 -3.37 0.65
CA ALA A 113 15.17 -2.80 1.60
C ALA A 113 13.72 -3.12 1.22
N THR A 114 12.88 -3.29 2.25
CA THR A 114 11.45 -3.54 2.14
C THR A 114 10.66 -2.54 2.98
N GLY A 115 11.22 -1.37 3.19
CA GLY A 115 10.68 -0.27 3.96
C GLY A 115 10.70 1.05 3.19
N TYR A 116 10.20 2.09 3.82
CA TYR A 116 10.15 3.47 3.37
C TYR A 116 9.98 4.40 4.59
N TYR A 117 9.74 5.69 4.39
CA TYR A 117 9.67 6.66 5.46
C TYR A 117 8.39 7.52 5.39
N SER A 118 7.95 7.99 6.54
CA SER A 118 7.05 9.14 6.64
C SER A 118 7.89 10.40 6.76
N ILE A 119 7.49 11.44 6.06
CA ILE A 119 8.06 12.77 6.22
C ILE A 119 6.96 13.80 6.49
N VAL A 120 7.33 14.89 7.14
CA VAL A 120 6.54 16.11 7.17
C VAL A 120 7.24 17.12 6.27
N VAL A 121 6.46 17.78 5.44
CA VAL A 121 6.95 18.78 4.49
C VAL A 121 6.33 20.14 4.78
N SER A 122 7.07 21.21 4.42
CA SER A 122 6.62 22.60 4.39
C SER A 122 7.06 23.26 3.10
N ARG A 123 6.62 24.50 2.83
CA ARG A 123 7.23 25.32 1.78
C ARG A 123 8.64 25.73 2.19
N CYS A 124 9.61 25.67 1.27
CA CYS A 124 11.01 26.02 1.56
C CYS A 124 11.19 27.49 1.95
N ASP A 125 10.29 28.37 1.51
CA ASP A 125 10.32 29.82 1.82
C ASP A 125 9.44 30.22 3.01
N SER A 126 8.87 29.25 3.75
CA SER A 126 7.93 29.51 4.86
C SER A 126 8.62 29.93 6.17
N GLY A 127 9.93 29.67 6.30
CA GLY A 127 10.65 29.79 7.56
C GLY A 127 10.39 28.64 8.55
N ILE A 128 9.65 27.59 8.15
CA ILE A 128 9.44 26.36 8.93
C ILE A 128 10.49 25.35 8.49
N GLU A 129 11.55 25.17 9.27
CA GLU A 129 12.68 24.30 8.96
C GLU A 129 12.68 23.00 9.76
N THR A 130 11.97 23.00 10.88
CA THR A 130 11.82 21.86 11.79
C THR A 130 10.37 21.68 12.20
N LEU A 131 10.05 20.52 12.78
CA LEU A 131 8.71 20.27 13.31
C LEU A 131 8.33 21.26 14.43
N ALA A 132 9.32 21.71 15.22
CA ALA A 132 9.10 22.69 16.30
C ALA A 132 8.64 24.08 15.77
N ASP A 133 9.08 24.49 14.59
CA ASP A 133 8.69 25.76 13.97
C ASP A 133 7.22 25.75 13.51
N ALA A 134 6.60 24.58 13.48
CA ALA A 134 5.20 24.40 13.07
C ALA A 134 4.18 24.57 14.21
N GLU A 135 4.62 25.00 15.41
CA GLU A 135 3.70 25.31 16.52
C GLU A 135 2.66 26.37 16.12
N GLY A 136 1.40 26.07 16.41
CA GLY A 136 0.28 26.96 16.08
C GLY A 136 -0.08 27.05 14.59
N LYS A 137 0.58 26.27 13.72
CA LYS A 137 0.37 26.23 12.26
C LYS A 137 -0.74 25.27 11.87
N VAL A 138 -1.11 25.27 10.58
CA VAL A 138 -2.06 24.34 10.00
C VAL A 138 -1.32 23.09 9.51
N HIS A 139 -1.59 21.94 10.14
CA HIS A 139 -1.02 20.66 9.74
C HIS A 139 -2.06 19.77 9.05
N ALA A 140 -1.68 19.18 7.93
CA ALA A 140 -2.51 18.22 7.21
C ALA A 140 -1.91 16.80 7.25
N PHE A 141 -2.65 15.85 7.83
CA PHE A 141 -2.45 14.43 7.55
C PHE A 141 -3.06 14.05 6.19
N ALA A 142 -2.64 12.93 5.58
CA ALA A 142 -3.17 12.55 4.26
C ALA A 142 -4.55 11.90 4.37
N ASP A 143 -4.64 10.74 5.01
CA ASP A 143 -5.87 9.93 5.17
C ASP A 143 -5.81 9.18 6.51
N PRO A 144 -6.93 9.01 7.25
CA PRO A 144 -6.95 8.32 8.55
C PRO A 144 -6.42 6.88 8.53
N ASP A 145 -6.43 6.22 7.38
CA ASP A 145 -5.93 4.85 7.22
C ASP A 145 -4.54 4.80 6.56
N SER A 146 -3.93 5.96 6.27
CA SER A 146 -2.58 6.04 5.74
C SER A 146 -1.53 5.71 6.80
N THR A 147 -0.51 4.94 6.42
CA THR A 147 0.65 4.63 7.27
C THR A 147 1.52 5.87 7.48
N SER A 148 2.11 6.38 6.39
CA SER A 148 3.05 7.50 6.40
C SER A 148 2.37 8.87 6.41
N GLY A 149 1.12 8.94 5.97
CA GLY A 149 0.35 10.17 5.99
C GLY A 149 -0.43 10.40 7.28
N TYR A 150 -0.47 9.42 8.21
CA TYR A 150 -1.17 9.60 9.48
C TYR A 150 -0.63 8.73 10.63
N ALA A 151 -0.77 7.39 10.57
CA ALA A 151 -0.55 6.55 11.75
C ALA A 151 0.86 6.70 12.33
N VAL A 152 1.89 6.63 11.48
CA VAL A 152 3.29 6.73 11.90
C VAL A 152 3.68 8.13 12.34
N PRO A 153 3.43 9.21 11.58
CA PRO A 153 3.77 10.55 12.05
C PRO A 153 2.99 10.92 13.32
N TYR A 154 1.71 10.60 13.43
CA TYR A 154 0.92 10.85 14.64
C TYR A 154 1.49 10.14 15.87
N PHE A 155 1.81 8.85 15.75
CA PHE A 155 2.42 8.08 16.82
C PHE A 155 3.79 8.63 17.24
N ASN A 156 4.66 8.97 16.27
CA ASN A 156 6.00 9.48 16.57
C ASN A 156 5.94 10.91 17.15
N MET A 157 5.06 11.77 16.67
CA MET A 157 4.86 13.09 17.27
C MET A 157 4.58 12.98 18.76
N ILE A 158 3.69 12.08 19.18
CA ILE A 158 3.35 11.92 20.60
C ILE A 158 4.45 11.21 21.39
N ASN A 159 4.97 10.09 20.87
CA ASN A 159 5.82 9.21 21.69
C ASN A 159 7.32 9.49 21.56
N VAL A 160 7.75 10.19 20.51
CA VAL A 160 9.16 10.50 20.26
C VAL A 160 9.43 11.99 20.39
N GLU A 161 8.60 12.80 19.74
CA GLU A 161 8.78 14.27 19.74
C GLU A 161 8.12 14.94 20.94
N ASN A 162 7.29 14.22 21.71
CA ASN A 162 6.47 14.75 22.82
C ASN A 162 5.53 15.88 22.37
N ILE A 163 4.99 15.78 21.17
CA ILE A 163 4.04 16.68 20.55
C ILE A 163 2.69 16.01 20.47
N VAL A 164 1.66 16.54 21.14
CA VAL A 164 0.25 16.16 20.93
C VAL A 164 -0.26 17.02 19.78
N PRO A 165 -0.54 16.46 18.61
CA PRO A 165 -0.84 17.24 17.40
C PRO A 165 -1.98 18.24 17.59
N GLU A 166 -3.06 17.83 18.27
CA GLU A 166 -4.26 18.63 18.51
C GLU A 166 -4.01 19.82 19.46
N GLU A 167 -2.98 19.76 20.30
CA GLU A 167 -2.58 20.83 21.22
C GLU A 167 -1.48 21.72 20.65
N PHE A 168 -0.62 21.14 19.80
CA PHE A 168 0.57 21.80 19.27
C PHE A 168 0.26 22.62 18.01
N PHE A 169 -0.46 22.03 17.06
CA PHE A 169 -0.84 22.75 15.84
C PHE A 169 -2.07 23.63 16.11
N GLY A 170 -2.16 24.76 15.43
CA GLY A 170 -3.34 25.63 15.48
C GLY A 170 -4.56 24.96 14.83
N THR A 171 -4.33 24.11 13.84
CA THR A 171 -5.36 23.29 13.20
C THR A 171 -4.74 21.99 12.71
N VAL A 172 -5.40 20.87 12.99
CA VAL A 172 -5.11 19.55 12.42
C VAL A 172 -6.25 19.14 11.50
N THR A 173 -5.93 18.71 10.29
CA THR A 173 -6.92 18.29 9.30
C THR A 173 -6.41 17.11 8.47
N PHE A 174 -7.27 16.59 7.58
CA PHE A 174 -6.89 15.60 6.56
C PHE A 174 -7.03 16.19 5.17
N SER A 175 -5.99 16.03 4.35
CA SER A 175 -5.98 16.51 2.96
C SER A 175 -6.74 15.60 1.99
N GLY A 176 -7.01 14.34 2.39
CA GLY A 176 -7.66 13.31 1.58
C GLY A 176 -6.70 12.48 0.73
N SER A 177 -5.50 12.99 0.40
CA SER A 177 -4.45 12.23 -0.28
C SER A 177 -3.06 12.85 -0.05
N HIS A 178 -2.01 12.11 -0.36
CA HIS A 178 -0.64 12.62 -0.27
C HIS A 178 -0.39 13.79 -1.22
N GLU A 179 -0.82 13.68 -2.48
CA GLU A 179 -0.69 14.77 -3.48
C GLU A 179 -1.47 16.02 -3.08
N ALA A 180 -2.69 15.86 -2.54
CA ALA A 180 -3.49 16.98 -2.06
C ALA A 180 -2.83 17.68 -0.86
N GLY A 181 -2.17 16.93 0.04
CA GLY A 181 -1.41 17.48 1.15
C GLY A 181 -0.26 18.36 0.66
N VAL A 182 0.59 17.85 -0.23
CA VAL A 182 1.71 18.61 -0.82
C VAL A 182 1.21 19.81 -1.63
N THR A 183 0.17 19.63 -2.45
CA THR A 183 -0.45 20.74 -3.20
C THR A 183 -0.97 21.83 -2.26
N GLY A 184 -1.60 21.44 -1.16
CA GLY A 184 -2.10 22.37 -0.13
C GLY A 184 -0.97 23.14 0.55
N VAL A 185 0.19 22.53 0.76
CA VAL A 185 1.40 23.21 1.27
C VAL A 185 1.89 24.24 0.25
N VAL A 186 2.05 23.87 -1.02
CA VAL A 186 2.50 24.78 -2.09
C VAL A 186 1.57 25.99 -2.23
N ASN A 187 0.26 25.76 -2.16
CA ASN A 187 -0.75 26.82 -2.28
C ASN A 187 -0.98 27.63 -0.99
N GLY A 188 -0.35 27.25 0.13
CA GLY A 188 -0.53 27.92 1.42
C GLY A 188 -1.87 27.62 2.10
N THR A 189 -2.58 26.56 1.71
CA THR A 189 -3.78 26.06 2.41
C THR A 189 -3.38 25.37 3.72
N PHE A 190 -2.26 24.68 3.70
CA PHE A 190 -1.62 24.07 4.87
C PHE A 190 -0.22 24.63 5.01
N ASP A 191 0.26 24.78 6.25
CA ASP A 191 1.64 25.16 6.53
C ASP A 191 2.56 23.93 6.43
N THR A 192 2.06 22.77 6.84
CA THR A 192 2.79 21.49 6.81
C THR A 192 1.86 20.33 6.39
N ALA A 193 2.45 19.28 5.79
CA ALA A 193 1.71 18.06 5.47
C ALA A 193 2.57 16.81 5.69
N ALA A 194 1.93 15.73 6.18
CA ALA A 194 2.55 14.41 6.32
C ALA A 194 2.39 13.61 5.02
N THR A 195 3.50 12.98 4.56
CA THR A 195 3.48 12.20 3.33
C THR A 195 4.55 11.08 3.35
N TRP A 196 4.68 10.32 2.26
CA TRP A 196 5.65 9.24 2.12
C TRP A 196 6.90 9.68 1.34
N TRP A 197 8.00 8.99 1.64
CA TRP A 197 9.29 9.22 1.02
C TRP A 197 10.15 7.95 1.04
N ASN A 198 10.88 7.67 0.00
CA ASN A 198 11.80 6.53 -0.07
C ASN A 198 13.27 6.99 0.03
N ASN A 199 13.63 8.00 -0.73
CA ASN A 199 14.96 8.62 -0.79
C ASN A 199 14.88 9.97 -1.52
N GLU A 200 16.02 10.62 -1.73
CA GLU A 200 16.09 11.96 -2.36
C GLU A 200 15.58 11.98 -3.81
N ALA A 201 15.54 10.83 -4.50
CA ALA A 201 15.04 10.73 -5.87
C ALA A 201 13.59 10.21 -5.95
N ASP A 202 13.02 9.65 -4.87
CA ASP A 202 11.71 9.00 -4.89
C ASP A 202 10.89 9.28 -3.62
N GLY A 203 9.94 10.14 -3.75
CA GLY A 203 8.92 10.47 -2.77
C GLY A 203 7.76 11.18 -3.46
N VAL A 204 6.69 11.49 -2.71
CA VAL A 204 5.51 12.13 -3.31
C VAL A 204 5.89 13.43 -4.05
N TYR A 205 6.62 14.33 -3.41
CA TYR A 205 6.91 15.62 -4.03
C TYR A 205 7.92 15.49 -5.17
N GLN A 206 8.86 14.54 -5.17
CA GLN A 206 9.74 14.26 -6.30
C GLN A 206 8.94 13.80 -7.53
N ARG A 207 7.98 12.89 -7.32
CA ARG A 207 7.08 12.46 -8.39
C ARG A 207 6.20 13.58 -8.91
N MET A 208 5.72 14.45 -8.03
CA MET A 208 4.95 15.65 -8.43
C MET A 208 5.79 16.64 -9.25
N ILE A 209 7.09 16.80 -8.92
CA ILE A 209 8.04 17.60 -9.73
C ILE A 209 8.22 16.96 -11.11
N ALA A 210 8.49 15.66 -11.17
CA ALA A 210 8.66 14.92 -12.43
C ALA A 210 7.42 15.00 -13.35
N LYS A 211 6.21 15.06 -12.74
CA LYS A 211 4.94 15.24 -13.46
C LYS A 211 4.65 16.74 -13.81
N GLY A 212 5.48 17.69 -13.39
CA GLY A 212 5.25 19.12 -13.59
C GLY A 212 4.07 19.69 -12.78
N MET A 213 3.67 19.04 -11.70
CA MET A 213 2.59 19.49 -10.82
C MET A 213 3.05 20.59 -9.85
N ILE A 214 4.32 20.56 -9.47
CA ILE A 214 5.00 21.54 -8.62
C ILE A 214 6.41 21.79 -9.17
N GLU A 215 7.06 22.87 -8.74
CA GLU A 215 8.42 23.20 -9.13
C GLU A 215 9.45 22.70 -8.10
N GLU A 216 10.66 22.40 -8.56
CA GLU A 216 11.79 22.08 -7.69
C GLU A 216 12.07 23.23 -6.70
N GLY A 217 12.36 22.90 -5.44
CA GLY A 217 12.64 23.87 -4.40
C GLY A 217 11.42 24.55 -3.77
N GLN A 218 10.19 24.20 -4.17
CA GLN A 218 8.98 24.71 -3.51
C GLN A 218 8.70 24.01 -2.18
N VAL A 219 9.07 22.72 -2.04
CA VAL A 219 8.76 21.87 -0.88
C VAL A 219 10.02 21.35 -0.25
N CYS A 220 10.13 21.51 1.06
CA CYS A 220 11.23 21.03 1.90
C CYS A 220 10.76 20.03 2.95
N LYS A 221 11.57 18.99 3.19
CA LYS A 221 11.38 18.03 4.28
C LYS A 221 11.83 18.66 5.59
N ILE A 222 10.97 18.66 6.62
CA ILE A 222 11.24 19.23 7.94
C ILE A 222 11.29 18.19 9.06
N TRP A 223 10.85 16.96 8.78
CA TRP A 223 10.89 15.83 9.70
C TRP A 223 10.85 14.51 8.93
N GLU A 224 11.43 13.46 9.51
CA GLU A 224 11.46 12.10 8.96
C GLU A 224 11.28 11.08 10.08
N SER A 225 10.48 10.05 9.81
CA SER A 225 10.27 8.92 10.74
C SER A 225 11.44 7.93 10.71
N PRO A 226 11.54 7.03 11.71
CA PRO A 226 12.20 5.74 11.52
C PRO A 226 11.62 5.00 10.33
N GLU A 227 12.38 4.01 9.78
CA GLU A 227 11.93 3.20 8.65
C GLU A 227 10.60 2.50 8.95
N ILE A 228 9.69 2.54 8.00
CA ILE A 228 8.36 1.94 8.03
C ILE A 228 8.35 0.70 7.13
N THR A 229 7.79 -0.40 7.60
CA THR A 229 7.51 -1.57 6.76
C THR A 229 6.59 -1.20 5.59
N SER A 230 7.00 -1.50 4.35
CA SER A 230 6.14 -1.32 3.17
C SER A 230 4.89 -2.20 3.26
N GLY A 231 3.80 -1.68 2.75
CA GLY A 231 2.50 -2.35 2.81
C GLY A 231 2.41 -3.57 1.89
N PRO A 232 1.48 -4.50 2.19
CA PRO A 232 1.35 -5.75 1.48
C PRO A 232 0.37 -5.72 0.30
N TRP A 233 0.58 -6.66 -0.62
CA TRP A 233 -0.47 -7.29 -1.38
C TRP A 233 -1.24 -8.23 -0.46
N THR A 234 -2.54 -8.11 -0.44
CA THR A 234 -3.41 -8.72 0.58
C THR A 234 -4.60 -9.39 -0.08
N PHE A 235 -4.89 -10.60 0.32
CA PHE A 235 -6.00 -11.41 -0.17
C PHE A 235 -7.04 -11.61 0.92
N ARG A 236 -8.31 -11.82 0.54
CA ARG A 236 -9.29 -12.37 1.47
C ARG A 236 -8.91 -13.80 1.86
N SER A 237 -9.04 -14.15 3.13
CA SER A 237 -8.64 -15.47 3.64
C SER A 237 -9.60 -16.60 3.23
N ASN A 238 -10.82 -16.25 2.76
CA ASN A 238 -11.84 -17.19 2.31
C ASN A 238 -11.71 -17.58 0.82
N LEU A 239 -10.68 -17.10 0.13
CA LEU A 239 -10.36 -17.48 -1.26
C LEU A 239 -9.71 -18.87 -1.32
N PRO A 240 -9.87 -19.62 -2.44
CA PRO A 240 -9.13 -20.85 -2.66
C PRO A 240 -7.61 -20.63 -2.49
N PRO A 241 -6.91 -21.51 -1.74
CA PRO A 241 -5.44 -21.36 -1.56
C PRO A 241 -4.67 -21.35 -2.88
N GLU A 242 -5.14 -22.11 -3.86
CA GLU A 242 -4.53 -22.17 -5.21
C GLU A 242 -4.67 -20.84 -5.96
N LEU A 243 -5.80 -20.13 -5.81
CA LEU A 243 -5.98 -18.78 -6.36
C LEU A 243 -4.98 -17.82 -5.74
N ILE A 244 -4.86 -17.82 -4.40
CA ILE A 244 -3.92 -16.93 -3.68
C ILE A 244 -2.49 -17.19 -4.16
N GLU A 245 -2.08 -18.46 -4.29
CA GLU A 245 -0.73 -18.80 -4.73
C GLU A 245 -0.49 -18.47 -6.21
N ASP A 246 -1.42 -18.79 -7.11
CA ASP A 246 -1.30 -18.48 -8.55
C ASP A 246 -1.15 -16.98 -8.80
N VAL A 247 -1.98 -16.14 -8.14
CA VAL A 247 -1.89 -14.68 -8.27
C VAL A 247 -0.61 -14.14 -7.62
N THR A 248 -0.24 -14.67 -6.44
CA THR A 248 1.01 -14.27 -5.78
C THR A 248 2.22 -14.58 -6.66
N ALA A 249 2.30 -15.79 -7.22
CA ALA A 249 3.38 -16.19 -8.13
C ALA A 249 3.39 -15.34 -9.42
N ALA A 250 2.23 -15.00 -9.97
CA ALA A 250 2.15 -14.12 -11.13
C ALA A 250 2.71 -12.72 -10.83
N ILE A 251 2.39 -12.13 -9.67
CA ILE A 251 2.95 -10.84 -9.24
C ILE A 251 4.47 -10.94 -9.03
N GLU A 252 4.97 -12.03 -8.45
CA GLU A 252 6.41 -12.23 -8.21
C GLU A 252 7.23 -12.24 -9.50
N VAL A 253 6.72 -12.80 -10.58
CA VAL A 253 7.44 -12.89 -11.87
C VAL A 253 7.24 -11.67 -12.77
N PHE A 254 6.29 -10.78 -12.49
CA PHE A 254 6.02 -9.58 -13.27
C PHE A 254 7.28 -8.73 -13.56
N PRO A 255 8.20 -8.47 -12.59
CA PRO A 255 9.42 -7.69 -12.84
C PRO A 255 10.34 -8.28 -13.91
N THR A 256 10.27 -9.57 -14.16
CA THR A 256 11.18 -10.29 -15.07
C THR A 256 10.50 -10.71 -16.37
N GLU A 257 9.20 -10.95 -16.37
CA GLU A 257 8.46 -11.38 -17.56
C GLU A 257 7.89 -10.20 -18.36
N ASP A 258 7.58 -9.06 -17.69
CA ASP A 258 7.20 -7.80 -18.35
C ASP A 258 8.00 -6.63 -17.75
N VAL A 259 9.26 -6.53 -18.13
CA VAL A 259 10.20 -5.51 -17.61
C VAL A 259 9.70 -4.10 -17.85
N GLU A 260 9.13 -3.82 -19.03
CA GLU A 260 8.66 -2.46 -19.38
C GLU A 260 7.38 -2.12 -18.60
N GLY A 261 6.43 -3.05 -18.51
CA GLY A 261 5.23 -2.89 -17.69
C GLY A 261 5.59 -2.69 -16.21
N PHE A 262 6.57 -3.43 -15.71
CA PHE A 262 7.02 -3.26 -14.33
C PHE A 262 7.70 -1.91 -14.09
N ARG A 263 8.46 -1.38 -15.04
CA ARG A 263 9.04 -0.02 -14.96
C ARG A 263 7.96 1.05 -14.84
N ILE A 264 6.90 0.95 -15.63
CA ILE A 264 5.74 1.85 -15.54
C ILE A 264 5.06 1.71 -14.17
N TYR A 265 4.78 0.48 -13.76
CA TYR A 265 4.13 0.18 -12.47
C TYR A 265 4.92 0.70 -11.28
N SER A 266 6.24 0.52 -11.26
CA SER A 266 7.13 0.92 -10.18
C SER A 266 7.55 2.39 -10.22
N GLU A 267 7.19 3.12 -11.32
CA GLU A 267 7.68 4.47 -11.62
C GLU A 267 9.22 4.52 -11.57
N TRP A 268 9.85 3.55 -12.27
CA TRP A 268 11.29 3.42 -12.36
C TRP A 268 11.94 4.68 -12.95
N SER A 269 13.05 5.13 -12.38
CA SER A 269 13.80 6.31 -12.84
C SER A 269 15.30 6.01 -12.89
N GLU A 270 15.98 6.52 -13.92
CA GLU A 270 17.45 6.44 -14.02
C GLU A 270 18.15 7.27 -12.93
N ASP A 271 17.49 8.29 -12.41
CA ASP A 271 18.02 9.17 -11.36
C ASP A 271 17.85 8.55 -9.95
N ASN A 272 17.15 7.43 -9.83
CA ASN A 272 16.95 6.73 -8.56
C ASN A 272 17.86 5.51 -8.49
N ASP A 273 18.84 5.55 -7.60
CA ASP A 273 19.80 4.45 -7.36
C ASP A 273 19.23 3.33 -6.47
N ASN A 274 17.96 3.40 -6.12
CA ASN A 274 17.26 2.42 -5.27
C ASN A 274 15.81 2.19 -5.74
N ASN A 275 15.65 1.90 -7.02
CA ASN A 275 14.34 1.59 -7.60
C ASN A 275 13.71 0.33 -6.95
N GLN A 276 12.42 0.14 -7.18
CA GLN A 276 11.80 -1.14 -6.85
C GLN A 276 12.35 -2.22 -7.79
N ALA A 277 12.96 -3.26 -7.20
CA ALA A 277 13.54 -4.40 -7.94
C ALA A 277 12.55 -5.56 -8.13
N GLY A 278 11.50 -5.60 -7.29
CA GLY A 278 10.52 -6.68 -7.32
C GLY A 278 9.70 -6.75 -6.04
N PHE A 279 9.43 -7.98 -5.61
CA PHE A 279 8.60 -8.26 -4.46
C PHE A 279 9.25 -9.29 -3.54
N GLN A 280 8.91 -9.27 -2.26
CA GLN A 280 9.32 -10.23 -1.24
C GLN A 280 8.09 -10.81 -0.57
N ARG A 281 8.05 -12.12 -0.37
CA ARG A 281 6.99 -12.80 0.41
C ARG A 281 7.03 -12.36 1.86
N VAL A 282 5.84 -12.15 2.41
CA VAL A 282 5.61 -11.70 3.79
C VAL A 282 4.45 -12.45 4.43
N ASN A 283 4.32 -12.31 5.74
CA ASN A 283 3.22 -12.85 6.52
C ASN A 283 2.68 -11.79 7.49
N HIS A 284 1.64 -12.13 8.24
CA HIS A 284 0.99 -11.23 9.18
C HIS A 284 1.93 -10.75 10.31
N GLU A 285 2.85 -11.57 10.80
CA GLU A 285 3.75 -11.21 11.91
C GLU A 285 4.55 -9.93 11.60
N ARG A 286 4.89 -9.72 10.32
CA ARG A 286 5.57 -8.50 9.86
C ARG A 286 4.78 -7.21 10.14
N TYR A 287 3.45 -7.31 10.27
CA TYR A 287 2.53 -6.17 10.38
C TYR A 287 1.90 -6.05 11.77
N GLN A 288 2.23 -6.93 12.72
CA GLN A 288 1.64 -6.88 14.06
C GLN A 288 1.89 -5.52 14.75
N TRP A 289 3.08 -4.95 14.58
CA TRP A 289 3.45 -3.66 15.17
C TRP A 289 2.52 -2.51 14.77
N ILE A 290 2.02 -2.51 13.52
CA ILE A 290 1.11 -1.45 13.05
C ILE A 290 -0.34 -1.73 13.47
N VAL A 291 -0.71 -2.99 13.67
CA VAL A 291 -1.99 -3.34 14.29
C VAL A 291 -2.04 -2.78 15.71
N ASP A 292 -0.99 -3.02 16.50
CA ASP A 292 -0.87 -2.53 17.88
C ASP A 292 -0.81 -1.00 17.93
N MET A 293 -0.06 -0.36 17.02
CA MET A 293 0.00 1.10 16.90
C MET A 293 -1.38 1.71 16.60
N ARG A 294 -2.16 1.13 15.69
CA ARG A 294 -3.50 1.63 15.37
C ARG A 294 -4.46 1.46 16.54
N GLU A 295 -4.34 0.38 17.30
CA GLU A 295 -5.13 0.21 18.53
C GLU A 295 -4.80 1.29 19.54
N TRP A 296 -3.51 1.53 19.80
CA TRP A 296 -3.04 2.60 20.66
C TRP A 296 -3.58 3.98 20.21
N ILE A 297 -3.49 4.31 18.91
CA ILE A 297 -4.03 5.58 18.38
C ILE A 297 -5.54 5.71 18.65
N ARG A 298 -6.31 4.62 18.46
CA ARG A 298 -7.75 4.62 18.76
C ARG A 298 -8.04 4.88 20.24
N GLU A 299 -7.24 4.32 21.13
CA GLU A 299 -7.35 4.53 22.57
C GLU A 299 -7.06 5.99 22.94
N GLN A 300 -5.97 6.58 22.42
CA GLN A 300 -5.64 7.99 22.64
C GLN A 300 -6.79 8.91 22.21
N ARG A 301 -7.35 8.72 21.01
CA ARG A 301 -8.45 9.54 20.50
C ARG A 301 -9.76 9.37 21.25
N ARG A 302 -9.94 8.30 22.01
CA ARG A 302 -11.13 8.12 22.88
C ARG A 302 -10.93 8.74 24.27
N ALA A 303 -9.70 8.90 24.70
CA ALA A 303 -9.34 9.43 26.01
C ALA A 303 -9.27 10.96 26.06
N GLY A 304 -9.06 11.64 24.93
CA GLY A 304 -9.09 13.10 24.79
C GLY A 304 -10.41 13.57 24.22
#